data_2319a0631838fe715da0eb74c466a50e
#
_entry.id   2319a0631838fe715da0eb74c466a50e
#
_cell.length_a   1.000
_cell.length_b   1.000
_cell.length_c   1.000
_cell.angle_alpha   90.00
_cell.angle_beta   90.00
_cell.angle_gamma   90.00
#
_symmetry.space_group_name_H-M   'P 1'
#
loop_
_entity.id
_entity.type
_entity.pdbx_description
1 polymer ?
#
loop_
_entity_poly.entity_id
_entity_poly.type
_entity_poly.pdbx_seq_one_letter_code
_entity_poly.pdbx_strand_id
1 'polypeptide(L)'
;MKNEFLEHIAVLQERITASMEMIDGKGKFIEDVWKRPEGGGGKSRVMEKGKIFEKAGVNISAVNGILPKSLEHYFEVKDLNFFACGLSLVIHPNNPMIPTVHANYRYFELYYKNGKLKDQWFGGGQDLTPFYLIEEDAIHFHRICKSVCEKHSASFYKIFKEKCDLYFWNHHRKEARGIGGLFFDYLRANNKYSIENRFSFVTDVGDSFLDAYLPIIRKRKDYKYNLSQKKWQEIRRGRYVEFNLVHDKGTLFGLKTNGRIESILMSLPPKVQWVYDHLPEIGSEEEKLIKVLQNPRSWTS
;
A
#
# COMPACT_ATOMS: atom_id res chain seq x y z
N MET A 1 -2.79 15.77 -17.16
CA MET A 1 -2.25 14.61 -16.41
C MET A 1 -2.06 14.90 -14.92
N LYS A 2 -1.14 15.81 -14.53
CA LYS A 2 -0.82 16.14 -13.13
C LYS A 2 -2.06 16.57 -12.31
N ASN A 3 -2.82 17.58 -12.79
CA ASN A 3 -4.00 18.07 -12.08
C ASN A 3 -5.13 17.02 -12.04
N GLU A 4 -5.35 16.32 -13.14
CA GLU A 4 -6.34 15.24 -13.23
C GLU A 4 -6.04 14.12 -12.23
N PHE A 5 -4.76 13.75 -12.07
CA PHE A 5 -4.39 12.73 -11.10
C PHE A 5 -4.53 13.22 -9.65
N LEU A 6 -4.22 14.50 -9.38
CA LEU A 6 -4.45 15.13 -8.07
C LEU A 6 -5.94 15.13 -7.69
N GLU A 7 -6.81 15.50 -8.62
CA GLU A 7 -8.26 15.46 -8.43
C GLU A 7 -8.74 14.04 -8.16
N HIS A 8 -8.27 13.07 -8.96
CA HIS A 8 -8.64 11.66 -8.79
C HIS A 8 -8.26 11.13 -7.40
N ILE A 9 -7.01 11.33 -6.95
CA ILE A 9 -6.59 10.83 -5.64
C ILE A 9 -7.28 11.55 -4.48
N ALA A 10 -7.68 12.82 -4.64
CA ALA A 10 -8.48 13.53 -3.65
C ALA A 10 -9.89 12.92 -3.51
N VAL A 11 -10.56 12.67 -4.63
CA VAL A 11 -11.87 11.98 -4.64
C VAL A 11 -11.75 10.56 -4.07
N LEU A 12 -10.68 9.85 -4.44
CA LEU A 12 -10.43 8.50 -3.93
C LEU A 12 -10.21 8.49 -2.40
N GLN A 13 -9.48 9.47 -1.84
CA GLN A 13 -9.31 9.62 -0.40
C GLN A 13 -10.66 9.80 0.29
N GLU A 14 -11.52 10.69 -0.23
CA GLU A 14 -12.87 10.91 0.32
C GLU A 14 -13.70 9.63 0.32
N ARG A 15 -13.76 8.94 -0.81
CA ARG A 15 -14.51 7.68 -0.96
C ARG A 15 -14.04 6.61 0.01
N ILE A 16 -12.72 6.42 0.14
CA ILE A 16 -12.14 5.43 1.03
C ILE A 16 -12.43 5.78 2.49
N THR A 17 -12.14 7.01 2.92
CA THR A 17 -12.34 7.41 4.32
C THR A 17 -13.81 7.36 4.73
N ALA A 18 -14.72 7.85 3.89
CA ALA A 18 -16.16 7.76 4.14
C ALA A 18 -16.65 6.32 4.25
N SER A 19 -16.17 5.43 3.36
CA SER A 19 -16.53 3.99 3.38
C SER A 19 -16.01 3.29 4.64
N MET A 20 -14.78 3.62 5.08
CA MET A 20 -14.22 3.06 6.32
C MET A 20 -14.95 3.57 7.55
N GLU A 21 -15.30 4.86 7.63
CA GLU A 21 -16.11 5.41 8.72
C GLU A 21 -17.50 4.76 8.81
N MET A 22 -18.14 4.59 7.65
CA MET A 22 -19.46 3.97 7.57
C MET A 22 -19.46 2.53 8.11
N ILE A 23 -18.45 1.74 7.70
CA ILE A 23 -18.38 0.33 8.13
C ILE A 23 -17.89 0.19 9.56
N ASP A 24 -17.02 1.08 10.06
CA ASP A 24 -16.56 1.10 11.45
C ASP A 24 -17.69 1.47 12.42
N GLY A 25 -18.51 2.43 12.06
CA GLY A 25 -19.67 2.90 12.81
C GLY A 25 -19.36 3.71 14.06
N LYS A 26 -18.07 3.82 14.47
CA LYS A 26 -17.60 4.58 15.64
C LYS A 26 -16.44 5.49 15.31
N GLY A 27 -15.41 4.94 14.68
CA GLY A 27 -14.17 5.65 14.36
C GLY A 27 -14.40 6.77 13.35
N LYS A 28 -13.66 7.88 13.51
CA LYS A 28 -13.64 9.02 12.60
C LYS A 28 -12.21 9.32 12.18
N PHE A 29 -12.03 9.71 10.93
CA PHE A 29 -10.75 10.22 10.47
C PHE A 29 -10.53 11.65 10.93
N ILE A 30 -9.39 11.89 11.55
CA ILE A 30 -8.89 13.24 11.83
C ILE A 30 -8.05 13.65 10.63
N GLU A 31 -8.37 14.82 10.07
CA GLU A 31 -7.65 15.40 8.96
C GLU A 31 -6.54 16.32 9.46
N ASP A 32 -5.36 16.15 8.90
CA ASP A 32 -4.18 16.95 9.17
C ASP A 32 -3.59 17.43 7.84
N VAL A 33 -3.73 18.73 7.57
CA VAL A 33 -3.21 19.39 6.37
C VAL A 33 -1.84 19.98 6.69
N TRP A 34 -0.86 19.63 5.89
CA TRP A 34 0.51 20.07 6.10
C TRP A 34 1.14 20.66 4.84
N LYS A 35 2.09 21.56 5.06
CA LYS A 35 2.91 22.19 3.99
C LYS A 35 4.36 21.82 4.17
N ARG A 36 5.08 21.75 3.08
CA ARG A 36 6.51 21.49 3.03
C ARG A 36 7.25 22.78 2.66
N PRO A 37 8.28 23.18 3.44
CA PRO A 37 9.05 24.40 3.16
C PRO A 37 9.66 24.43 1.75
N GLU A 38 10.13 23.27 1.26
CA GLU A 38 10.78 23.13 -0.04
C GLU A 38 9.79 23.11 -1.22
N GLY A 39 8.49 23.04 -0.94
CA GLY A 39 7.42 23.09 -1.94
C GLY A 39 6.41 21.96 -1.85
N GLY A 40 5.14 22.33 -1.96
CA GLY A 40 4.02 21.41 -1.87
C GLY A 40 3.56 21.11 -0.46
N GLY A 41 2.90 19.96 -0.28
CA GLY A 41 2.32 19.56 0.99
C GLY A 41 1.48 18.30 0.85
N GLY A 42 0.56 18.10 1.77
CA GLY A 42 -0.34 16.97 1.74
C GLY A 42 -1.47 17.06 2.75
N LYS A 43 -2.28 16.01 2.77
CA LYS A 43 -3.43 15.84 3.64
C LYS A 43 -3.42 14.42 4.16
N SER A 44 -3.13 14.25 5.44
CA SER A 44 -3.17 12.96 6.11
C SER A 44 -4.49 12.82 6.85
N ARG A 45 -5.19 11.71 6.65
CA ARG A 45 -6.37 11.34 7.42
C ARG A 45 -6.05 10.10 8.22
N VAL A 46 -6.20 10.18 9.54
CA VAL A 46 -5.86 9.09 10.45
C VAL A 46 -7.06 8.80 11.36
N MET A 47 -7.48 7.54 11.38
CA MET A 47 -8.44 7.01 12.34
C MET A 47 -7.70 6.15 13.36
N GLU A 48 -7.99 6.33 14.63
CA GLU A 48 -7.48 5.49 15.72
C GLU A 48 -8.62 5.05 16.64
N LYS A 49 -8.44 3.89 17.26
CA LYS A 49 -9.37 3.35 18.26
C LYS A 49 -10.82 3.20 17.77
N GLY A 50 -10.98 2.89 16.48
CA GLY A 50 -12.28 2.53 15.90
C GLY A 50 -12.79 1.20 16.44
N LYS A 51 -14.02 0.87 16.13
CA LYS A 51 -14.63 -0.41 16.49
C LYS A 51 -14.04 -1.57 15.69
N ILE A 52 -13.91 -1.40 14.39
CA ILE A 52 -13.36 -2.39 13.46
C ILE A 52 -11.89 -2.11 13.19
N PHE A 53 -11.51 -0.85 13.02
CA PHE A 53 -10.13 -0.45 12.71
C PHE A 53 -9.42 0.07 13.95
N GLU A 54 -8.36 -0.62 14.35
CA GLU A 54 -7.49 -0.17 15.44
C GLU A 54 -6.70 1.07 15.04
N LYS A 55 -6.25 1.10 13.78
CA LYS A 55 -5.66 2.26 13.12
C LYS A 55 -5.87 2.19 11.61
N ALA A 56 -6.19 3.31 11.00
CA ALA A 56 -6.23 3.46 9.55
C ALA A 56 -5.63 4.81 9.17
N GLY A 57 -4.76 4.82 8.17
CA GLY A 57 -4.17 6.04 7.63
C GLY A 57 -4.40 6.11 6.12
N VAL A 58 -4.89 7.24 5.63
CA VAL A 58 -5.04 7.54 4.20
C VAL A 58 -4.44 8.91 3.95
N ASN A 59 -3.29 8.95 3.29
CA ASN A 59 -2.52 10.16 3.05
C ASN A 59 -2.49 10.49 1.56
N ILE A 60 -2.69 11.75 1.20
CA ILE A 60 -2.33 12.29 -0.09
C ILE A 60 -1.21 13.30 0.06
N SER A 61 -0.30 13.33 -0.89
CA SER A 61 0.77 14.30 -0.96
C SER A 61 0.96 14.80 -2.39
N ALA A 62 1.37 16.06 -2.50
CA ALA A 62 1.79 16.69 -3.74
C ALA A 62 3.00 17.57 -3.43
N VAL A 63 4.18 17.12 -3.79
CA VAL A 63 5.45 17.75 -3.44
C VAL A 63 6.27 18.05 -4.68
N ASN A 64 7.00 19.13 -4.63
CA ASN A 64 7.86 19.56 -5.73
C ASN A 64 9.11 20.25 -5.18
N GLY A 65 10.10 20.43 -6.01
CA GLY A 65 11.33 21.13 -5.63
C GLY A 65 12.52 20.68 -6.46
N ILE A 66 13.70 21.01 -5.97
CA ILE A 66 14.97 20.52 -6.55
C ILE A 66 15.13 19.04 -6.15
N LEU A 67 15.53 18.21 -7.11
CA LEU A 67 15.74 16.78 -6.84
C LEU A 67 16.89 16.61 -5.81
N PRO A 68 16.66 15.94 -4.68
CA PRO A 68 17.70 15.68 -3.69
C PRO A 68 18.90 14.91 -4.29
N LYS A 69 20.11 15.23 -3.84
CA LYS A 69 21.35 14.57 -4.33
C LYS A 69 21.32 13.05 -4.19
N SER A 70 20.71 12.53 -3.13
CA SER A 70 20.52 11.09 -2.94
C SER A 70 19.67 10.45 -4.05
N LEU A 71 18.75 11.21 -4.64
CA LEU A 71 17.92 10.77 -5.76
C LEU A 71 18.58 11.01 -7.12
N GLU A 72 19.42 12.02 -7.24
CA GLU A 72 20.22 12.23 -8.45
C GLU A 72 21.07 10.99 -8.77
N HIS A 73 21.69 10.42 -7.72
CA HIS A 73 22.43 9.16 -7.86
C HIS A 73 21.50 7.98 -8.22
N TYR A 74 20.36 7.89 -7.56
CA TYR A 74 19.39 6.79 -7.79
C TYR A 74 18.79 6.83 -9.21
N PHE A 75 18.51 8.02 -9.74
CA PHE A 75 17.96 8.20 -11.09
C PHE A 75 19.05 8.42 -12.17
N GLU A 76 20.33 8.41 -11.80
CA GLU A 76 21.47 8.69 -12.69
C GLU A 76 21.35 10.02 -13.45
N VAL A 77 20.85 11.04 -12.74
CA VAL A 77 20.60 12.39 -13.27
C VAL A 77 21.20 13.45 -12.37
N LYS A 78 21.36 14.68 -12.87
CA LYS A 78 21.86 15.82 -12.08
C LYS A 78 21.04 17.07 -12.35
N ASP A 79 20.93 17.91 -11.32
CA ASP A 79 20.38 19.26 -11.43
C ASP A 79 18.96 19.35 -12.03
N LEU A 80 18.09 18.44 -11.66
CA LEU A 80 16.70 18.42 -12.09
C LEU A 80 15.76 18.94 -11.00
N ASN A 81 14.61 19.44 -11.43
CA ASN A 81 13.46 19.64 -10.58
C ASN A 81 12.54 18.43 -10.67
N PHE A 82 11.72 18.22 -9.64
CA PHE A 82 10.76 17.14 -9.62
C PHE A 82 9.37 17.61 -9.16
N PHE A 83 8.38 16.85 -9.55
CA PHE A 83 7.05 16.84 -8.97
C PHE A 83 6.67 15.40 -8.67
N ALA A 84 6.10 15.15 -7.50
CA ALA A 84 5.57 13.85 -7.12
C ALA A 84 4.24 14.03 -6.40
N CYS A 85 3.24 13.24 -6.76
CA CYS A 85 2.00 13.19 -6.01
C CYS A 85 1.50 11.75 -5.90
N GLY A 86 0.69 11.49 -4.87
CA GLY A 86 0.13 10.16 -4.69
C GLY A 86 -0.77 10.06 -3.47
N LEU A 87 -1.52 8.95 -3.45
CA LEU A 87 -2.27 8.46 -2.31
C LEU A 87 -1.57 7.24 -1.75
N SER A 88 -1.40 7.19 -0.43
CA SER A 88 -0.88 6.02 0.29
C SER A 88 -1.81 5.71 1.46
N LEU A 89 -2.12 4.45 1.67
CA LEU A 89 -2.95 4.00 2.79
C LEU A 89 -2.47 2.70 3.41
N VAL A 90 -2.72 2.57 4.70
CA VAL A 90 -2.65 1.30 5.44
C VAL A 90 -3.80 1.23 6.43
N ILE A 91 -4.47 0.09 6.49
CA ILE A 91 -5.58 -0.13 7.41
C ILE A 91 -5.27 -1.36 8.27
N HIS A 92 -5.20 -1.16 9.59
CA HIS A 92 -4.95 -2.17 10.61
C HIS A 92 -6.24 -2.49 11.38
N PRO A 93 -6.88 -3.64 11.13
CA PRO A 93 -8.12 -4.02 11.81
C PRO A 93 -7.88 -4.51 13.23
N ASN A 94 -8.90 -4.37 14.10
CA ASN A 94 -8.90 -4.95 15.45
C ASN A 94 -8.96 -6.48 15.41
N ASN A 95 -9.85 -7.01 14.56
CA ASN A 95 -10.11 -8.45 14.47
C ASN A 95 -8.99 -9.16 13.68
N PRO A 96 -8.34 -10.19 14.24
CA PRO A 96 -7.31 -10.98 13.55
C PRO A 96 -7.79 -11.68 12.27
N MET A 97 -9.10 -11.88 12.12
CA MET A 97 -9.67 -12.52 10.93
C MET A 97 -9.82 -11.55 9.75
N ILE A 98 -9.63 -10.25 9.96
CA ILE A 98 -9.57 -9.25 8.90
C ILE A 98 -8.09 -8.97 8.58
N PRO A 99 -7.66 -9.08 7.33
CA PRO A 99 -6.29 -8.77 6.95
C PRO A 99 -5.99 -7.27 7.02
N THR A 100 -4.74 -6.91 7.28
CA THR A 100 -4.21 -5.58 6.97
C THR A 100 -4.17 -5.40 5.45
N VAL A 101 -4.48 -4.21 4.97
CA VAL A 101 -4.37 -3.84 3.57
C VAL A 101 -3.49 -2.60 3.42
N HIS A 102 -2.68 -2.60 2.38
CA HIS A 102 -1.87 -1.46 1.94
C HIS A 102 -2.22 -1.14 0.49
N ALA A 103 -2.23 0.15 0.15
CA ALA A 103 -2.25 0.61 -1.23
C ALA A 103 -1.43 1.89 -1.39
N ASN A 104 -0.88 2.06 -2.58
CA ASN A 104 -0.18 3.27 -2.98
C ASN A 104 -0.42 3.52 -4.47
N TYR A 105 -0.76 4.74 -4.84
CA TYR A 105 -0.93 5.18 -6.23
C TYR A 105 -0.21 6.50 -6.39
N ARG A 106 0.77 6.58 -7.28
CA ARG A 106 1.65 7.74 -7.39
C ARG A 106 1.96 8.11 -8.83
N TYR A 107 2.20 9.40 -9.04
CA TYR A 107 2.68 9.98 -10.28
C TYR A 107 3.92 10.81 -10.02
N PHE A 108 4.89 10.74 -10.91
CA PHE A 108 6.18 11.40 -10.79
C PHE A 108 6.58 12.06 -12.11
N GLU A 109 7.14 13.28 -12.02
CA GLU A 109 7.69 14.03 -13.13
C GLU A 109 9.09 14.55 -12.80
N LEU A 110 9.99 14.52 -13.78
CA LEU A 110 11.30 15.16 -13.74
C LEU A 110 11.35 16.29 -14.77
N TYR A 111 11.96 17.40 -14.39
CA TYR A 111 12.06 18.58 -15.23
C TYR A 111 13.50 19.09 -15.30
N TYR A 112 13.89 19.55 -16.49
CA TYR A 112 15.09 20.39 -16.62
C TYR A 112 14.91 21.72 -15.91
N LYS A 113 16.02 22.43 -15.60
CA LYS A 113 16.00 23.79 -14.99
C LYS A 113 15.18 24.81 -15.77
N ASN A 114 15.07 24.63 -17.08
CA ASN A 114 14.25 25.49 -17.96
C ASN A 114 12.74 25.16 -17.95
N GLY A 115 12.31 24.25 -17.08
CA GLY A 115 10.92 23.84 -16.94
C GLY A 115 10.44 22.81 -17.97
N LYS A 116 11.30 22.38 -18.92
CA LYS A 116 10.93 21.33 -19.90
C LYS A 116 10.85 19.98 -19.21
N LEU A 117 9.77 19.23 -19.45
CA LEU A 117 9.61 17.86 -18.96
C LEU A 117 10.70 16.96 -19.53
N LYS A 118 11.40 16.24 -18.65
CA LYS A 118 12.40 15.24 -19.01
C LYS A 118 11.83 13.84 -19.00
N ASP A 119 11.09 13.47 -17.94
CA ASP A 119 10.56 12.12 -17.74
C ASP A 119 9.30 12.16 -16.89
N GLN A 120 8.45 11.16 -17.05
CA GLN A 120 7.24 11.00 -16.24
C GLN A 120 6.83 9.53 -16.18
N TRP A 121 6.30 9.12 -15.03
CA TRP A 121 5.80 7.75 -14.85
C TRP A 121 4.80 7.62 -13.73
N PHE A 122 4.06 6.53 -13.76
CA PHE A 122 3.23 6.08 -12.65
C PHE A 122 3.89 4.93 -11.90
N GLY A 123 3.56 4.81 -10.61
CA GLY A 123 3.90 3.69 -9.76
C GLY A 123 2.79 3.43 -8.76
N GLY A 124 2.80 2.24 -8.15
CA GLY A 124 1.82 1.92 -7.14
C GLY A 124 1.58 0.44 -6.97
N GLY A 125 0.45 0.15 -6.36
CA GLY A 125 -0.03 -1.20 -6.08
C GLY A 125 -0.99 -1.25 -4.91
N GLN A 126 -1.49 -2.45 -4.65
CA GLN A 126 -2.31 -2.78 -3.49
C GLN A 126 -2.05 -4.22 -3.09
N ASP A 127 -1.90 -4.50 -1.81
CA ASP A 127 -1.57 -5.82 -1.29
C ASP A 127 -2.26 -6.13 0.03
N LEU A 128 -2.46 -7.42 0.31
CA LEU A 128 -3.18 -7.93 1.45
C LEU A 128 -2.25 -8.71 2.39
N THR A 129 -2.29 -8.38 3.68
CA THR A 129 -1.49 -9.01 4.74
C THR A 129 -2.40 -9.67 5.77
N PRO A 130 -2.79 -10.95 5.58
CA PRO A 130 -3.59 -11.68 6.53
C PRO A 130 -2.79 -12.14 7.75
N PHE A 131 -3.49 -12.38 8.85
CA PHE A 131 -2.96 -13.02 10.07
C PHE A 131 -3.39 -14.50 10.15
N TYR A 132 -4.47 -14.84 9.49
CA TYR A 132 -4.97 -16.19 9.25
C TYR A 132 -5.28 -16.34 7.77
N LEU A 133 -4.90 -17.48 7.19
CA LEU A 133 -5.18 -17.75 5.79
C LEU A 133 -6.66 -18.12 5.61
N ILE A 134 -7.42 -17.22 5.02
CA ILE A 134 -8.78 -17.48 4.56
C ILE A 134 -8.75 -17.43 3.04
N GLU A 135 -8.73 -18.60 2.41
CA GLU A 135 -8.51 -18.73 0.96
C GLU A 135 -9.53 -17.95 0.12
N GLU A 136 -10.80 -17.96 0.52
CA GLU A 136 -11.83 -17.24 -0.23
C GLU A 136 -11.58 -15.72 -0.25
N ASP A 137 -11.00 -15.15 0.81
CA ASP A 137 -10.65 -13.73 0.87
C ASP A 137 -9.45 -13.42 -0.03
N ALA A 138 -8.45 -14.30 -0.03
CA ALA A 138 -7.30 -14.21 -0.92
C ALA A 138 -7.73 -14.30 -2.40
N ILE A 139 -8.56 -15.27 -2.73
CA ILE A 139 -9.11 -15.47 -4.08
C ILE A 139 -9.94 -14.26 -4.50
N HIS A 140 -10.81 -13.74 -3.63
CA HIS A 140 -11.62 -12.56 -3.91
C HIS A 140 -10.73 -11.36 -4.23
N PHE A 141 -9.78 -11.03 -3.35
CA PHE A 141 -8.88 -9.89 -3.53
C PHE A 141 -8.11 -9.97 -4.85
N HIS A 142 -7.51 -11.12 -5.11
CA HIS A 142 -6.73 -11.34 -6.34
C HIS A 142 -7.61 -11.39 -7.60
N ARG A 143 -8.87 -11.83 -7.51
CA ARG A 143 -9.80 -11.78 -8.64
C ARG A 143 -10.13 -10.34 -9.04
N ILE A 144 -10.34 -9.45 -8.07
CA ILE A 144 -10.54 -8.02 -8.36
C ILE A 144 -9.26 -7.43 -8.97
N CYS A 145 -8.08 -7.71 -8.40
CA CYS A 145 -6.79 -7.29 -8.98
C CYS A 145 -6.60 -7.79 -10.42
N LYS A 146 -6.96 -9.04 -10.70
CA LYS A 146 -6.88 -9.63 -12.05
C LYS A 146 -7.85 -8.94 -13.00
N SER A 147 -9.11 -8.81 -12.59
CA SER A 147 -10.16 -8.19 -13.41
C SER A 147 -9.80 -6.76 -13.84
N VAL A 148 -9.27 -5.92 -12.94
CA VAL A 148 -8.88 -4.56 -13.31
C VAL A 148 -7.66 -4.56 -14.24
N CYS A 149 -6.69 -5.44 -14.05
CA CYS A 149 -5.54 -5.56 -14.93
C CYS A 149 -5.94 -5.98 -16.36
N GLU A 150 -6.85 -6.94 -16.48
CA GLU A 150 -7.28 -7.52 -17.77
C GLU A 150 -8.04 -6.51 -18.63
N LYS A 151 -8.67 -5.49 -18.06
CA LYS A 151 -9.23 -4.35 -18.83
C LYS A 151 -8.19 -3.63 -19.67
N HIS A 152 -6.92 -3.63 -19.24
CA HIS A 152 -5.81 -2.92 -19.89
C HIS A 152 -4.85 -3.86 -20.63
N SER A 153 -4.59 -5.04 -20.08
CA SER A 153 -3.78 -6.08 -20.72
C SER A 153 -3.92 -7.42 -19.97
N ALA A 154 -4.09 -8.49 -20.71
CA ALA A 154 -4.13 -9.86 -20.18
C ALA A 154 -2.86 -10.27 -19.42
N SER A 155 -1.71 -9.65 -19.72
CA SER A 155 -0.43 -9.95 -19.05
C SER A 155 -0.19 -9.15 -17.77
N PHE A 156 -0.93 -8.07 -17.51
CA PHE A 156 -0.61 -7.14 -16.41
C PHE A 156 -0.73 -7.79 -15.04
N TYR A 157 -1.78 -8.57 -14.80
CA TYR A 157 -1.96 -9.24 -13.51
C TYR A 157 -0.77 -10.13 -13.17
N LYS A 158 -0.37 -11.02 -14.09
CA LYS A 158 0.76 -11.92 -13.86
C LYS A 158 2.04 -11.15 -13.54
N ILE A 159 2.37 -10.16 -14.39
CA ILE A 159 3.59 -9.35 -14.24
C ILE A 159 3.59 -8.58 -12.92
N PHE A 160 2.48 -7.93 -12.57
CA PHE A 160 2.44 -7.08 -11.39
C PHE A 160 2.24 -7.85 -10.08
N LYS A 161 1.65 -9.04 -10.14
CA LYS A 161 1.61 -9.99 -9.02
C LYS A 161 2.99 -10.56 -8.72
N GLU A 162 3.72 -11.01 -9.71
CA GLU A 162 5.11 -11.49 -9.54
C GLU A 162 6.03 -10.39 -8.97
N LYS A 163 5.91 -9.16 -9.49
CA LYS A 163 6.64 -8.00 -8.94
C LYS A 163 6.24 -7.70 -7.49
N CYS A 164 4.97 -7.87 -7.14
CA CYS A 164 4.47 -7.68 -5.78
C CYS A 164 5.10 -8.69 -4.81
N ASP A 165 5.12 -9.96 -5.18
CA ASP A 165 5.72 -11.02 -4.36
C ASP A 165 7.22 -10.79 -4.12
N LEU A 166 7.94 -10.37 -5.16
CA LEU A 166 9.36 -10.04 -5.06
C LEU A 166 9.61 -8.79 -4.22
N TYR A 167 8.80 -7.74 -4.39
CA TYR A 167 8.98 -6.49 -3.67
C TYR A 167 8.73 -6.64 -2.17
N PHE A 168 7.64 -7.35 -1.78
CA PHE A 168 7.24 -7.52 -0.39
C PHE A 168 7.86 -8.75 0.28
N TRP A 169 8.95 -9.28 -0.27
CA TRP A 169 9.72 -10.36 0.35
C TRP A 169 10.57 -9.83 1.51
N ASN A 170 10.36 -10.39 2.69
CA ASN A 170 11.10 -10.07 3.90
C ASN A 170 12.36 -10.96 3.97
N HIS A 171 13.48 -10.47 3.45
CA HIS A 171 14.69 -11.25 3.19
C HIS A 171 15.27 -11.92 4.44
N HIS A 172 15.31 -11.23 5.58
CA HIS A 172 15.87 -11.77 6.82
C HIS A 172 14.93 -12.75 7.52
N ARG A 173 13.65 -12.81 7.13
CA ARG A 173 12.67 -13.79 7.61
C ARG A 173 12.43 -14.93 6.62
N LYS A 174 12.86 -14.78 5.38
CA LYS A 174 12.62 -15.73 4.27
C LYS A 174 11.12 -16.01 4.08
N GLU A 175 10.30 -14.98 4.15
CA GLU A 175 8.86 -15.04 3.95
C GLU A 175 8.34 -13.74 3.31
N ALA A 176 7.24 -13.82 2.59
CA ALA A 176 6.53 -12.64 2.11
C ALA A 176 5.84 -11.89 3.26
N ARG A 177 5.71 -10.55 3.14
CA ARG A 177 4.97 -9.73 4.10
C ARG A 177 3.50 -10.13 4.18
N GLY A 178 2.90 -10.49 3.04
CA GLY A 178 1.51 -10.88 2.91
C GLY A 178 1.31 -11.81 1.71
N ILE A 179 0.07 -11.97 1.29
CA ILE A 179 -0.31 -12.85 0.17
C ILE A 179 -0.19 -12.16 -1.20
N GLY A 180 0.37 -10.95 -1.23
CA GLY A 180 0.58 -10.18 -2.44
C GLY A 180 -0.66 -9.41 -2.90
N GLY A 181 -0.67 -9.11 -4.16
CA GLY A 181 -1.63 -8.28 -4.86
C GLY A 181 -1.00 -7.74 -6.14
N LEU A 182 -0.93 -6.42 -6.28
CA LEU A 182 -0.30 -5.74 -7.42
C LEU A 182 0.82 -4.83 -6.94
N PHE A 183 1.95 -4.85 -7.64
CA PHE A 183 3.00 -3.85 -7.53
C PHE A 183 3.54 -3.47 -8.90
N PHE A 184 3.59 -2.20 -9.20
CA PHE A 184 4.13 -1.64 -10.43
C PHE A 184 4.88 -0.35 -10.15
N ASP A 185 5.95 -0.13 -10.89
CA ASP A 185 6.73 1.09 -10.84
C ASP A 185 7.30 1.41 -12.21
N TYR A 186 7.67 2.68 -12.42
CA TYR A 186 8.22 3.18 -13.69
C TYR A 186 7.33 2.86 -14.89
N LEU A 187 6.00 2.96 -14.73
CA LEU A 187 5.07 2.83 -15.84
C LEU A 187 5.14 4.08 -16.73
N ARG A 188 6.12 4.09 -17.62
CA ARG A 188 6.32 5.12 -18.64
C ARG A 188 5.49 4.83 -19.89
N ALA A 189 5.30 5.85 -20.71
CA ALA A 189 4.87 5.65 -22.08
C ALA A 189 5.89 4.81 -22.85
N ASN A 190 5.42 4.00 -23.79
CA ASN A 190 6.23 3.21 -24.70
C ASN A 190 5.46 3.00 -26.03
N ASN A 191 6.02 2.21 -26.94
CA ASN A 191 5.41 1.97 -28.26
C ASN A 191 4.01 1.32 -28.19
N LYS A 192 3.66 0.68 -27.07
CA LYS A 192 2.38 -0.03 -26.89
C LYS A 192 1.37 0.76 -26.05
N TYR A 193 1.85 1.54 -25.08
CA TYR A 193 1.01 2.22 -24.11
C TYR A 193 1.44 3.68 -23.98
N SER A 194 0.51 4.61 -24.21
CA SER A 194 0.71 6.03 -23.94
C SER A 194 0.70 6.33 -22.42
N ILE A 195 1.04 7.56 -22.05
CA ILE A 195 0.97 7.95 -20.62
C ILE A 195 -0.48 8.03 -20.14
N GLU A 196 -1.44 8.33 -21.02
CA GLU A 196 -2.87 8.31 -20.73
C GLU A 196 -3.38 6.89 -20.48
N ASN A 197 -2.86 5.88 -21.21
CA ASN A 197 -3.16 4.48 -20.91
C ASN A 197 -2.63 4.08 -19.53
N ARG A 198 -1.45 4.59 -19.12
CA ARG A 198 -0.91 4.36 -17.79
C ARG A 198 -1.73 5.04 -16.70
N PHE A 199 -2.16 6.28 -16.96
CA PHE A 199 -3.08 7.01 -16.10
C PHE A 199 -4.37 6.21 -15.87
N SER A 200 -5.04 5.83 -16.94
CA SER A 200 -6.29 5.06 -16.88
C SER A 200 -6.11 3.74 -16.09
N PHE A 201 -5.01 3.02 -16.33
CA PHE A 201 -4.71 1.81 -15.57
C PHE A 201 -4.57 2.09 -14.06
N VAL A 202 -3.80 3.09 -13.68
CA VAL A 202 -3.52 3.36 -12.26
C VAL A 202 -4.76 3.88 -11.53
N THR A 203 -5.59 4.70 -12.19
CA THR A 203 -6.86 5.17 -11.63
C THR A 203 -7.87 4.03 -11.48
N ASP A 204 -7.99 3.15 -12.46
CA ASP A 204 -8.86 1.97 -12.38
C ASP A 204 -8.43 1.02 -11.23
N VAL A 205 -7.11 0.83 -11.04
CA VAL A 205 -6.61 0.05 -9.89
C VAL A 205 -7.02 0.73 -8.57
N GLY A 206 -6.86 2.05 -8.46
CA GLY A 206 -7.30 2.82 -7.29
C GLY A 206 -8.79 2.67 -7.02
N ASP A 207 -9.61 2.81 -8.06
CA ASP A 207 -11.08 2.71 -7.95
C ASP A 207 -11.54 1.30 -7.53
N SER A 208 -10.79 0.26 -7.87
CA SER A 208 -11.07 -1.12 -7.49
C SER A 208 -10.80 -1.44 -6.01
N PHE A 209 -10.13 -0.56 -5.26
CA PHE A 209 -9.71 -0.81 -3.89
C PHE A 209 -10.85 -1.18 -2.95
N LEU A 210 -11.94 -0.43 -2.99
CA LEU A 210 -13.10 -0.69 -2.14
C LEU A 210 -13.79 -2.02 -2.47
N ASP A 211 -13.89 -2.37 -3.74
CA ASP A 211 -14.45 -3.64 -4.20
C ASP A 211 -13.57 -4.83 -3.78
N ALA A 212 -12.25 -4.63 -3.71
CA ALA A 212 -11.33 -5.66 -3.26
C ALA A 212 -11.37 -5.88 -1.75
N TYR A 213 -11.57 -4.82 -0.93
CA TYR A 213 -11.38 -4.93 0.51
C TYR A 213 -12.67 -4.90 1.33
N LEU A 214 -13.68 -4.08 0.98
CA LEU A 214 -14.93 -3.99 1.77
C LEU A 214 -15.68 -5.33 1.94
N PRO A 215 -15.80 -6.19 0.91
CA PRO A 215 -16.47 -7.48 1.09
C PRO A 215 -15.81 -8.37 2.13
N ILE A 216 -14.47 -8.34 2.21
CA ILE A 216 -13.70 -9.08 3.21
C ILE A 216 -14.05 -8.58 4.62
N ILE A 217 -14.02 -7.25 4.84
CA ILE A 217 -14.38 -6.67 6.14
C ILE A 217 -15.81 -7.07 6.53
N ARG A 218 -16.78 -6.92 5.62
CA ARG A 218 -18.19 -7.24 5.88
C ARG A 218 -18.40 -8.68 6.32
N LYS A 219 -17.66 -9.62 5.72
CA LYS A 219 -17.71 -11.03 6.08
C LYS A 219 -17.07 -11.33 7.44
N ARG A 220 -15.97 -10.63 7.78
CA ARG A 220 -15.11 -11.03 8.92
C ARG A 220 -15.27 -10.17 10.17
N LYS A 221 -15.88 -9.00 10.11
CA LYS A 221 -15.94 -8.03 11.21
C LYS A 221 -16.59 -8.57 12.49
N ASP A 222 -17.51 -9.51 12.35
CA ASP A 222 -18.26 -10.09 13.48
C ASP A 222 -17.73 -11.47 13.91
N TYR A 223 -16.60 -11.94 13.32
CA TYR A 223 -15.99 -13.20 13.74
C TYR A 223 -15.42 -13.06 15.15
N LYS A 224 -15.75 -14.05 15.99
CA LYS A 224 -15.18 -14.12 17.34
C LYS A 224 -13.71 -14.54 17.28
N TYR A 225 -12.93 -14.01 18.16
CA TYR A 225 -11.52 -14.36 18.32
C TYR A 225 -11.14 -14.35 19.81
N ASN A 226 -10.07 -15.06 20.15
CA ASN A 226 -9.54 -15.16 21.50
C ASN A 226 -8.22 -14.38 21.66
N LEU A 227 -7.69 -14.35 22.88
CA LEU A 227 -6.45 -13.66 23.21
C LEU A 227 -5.21 -14.24 22.50
N SER A 228 -5.18 -15.55 22.27
CA SER A 228 -4.08 -16.19 21.54
C SER A 228 -4.03 -15.70 20.09
N GLN A 229 -5.19 -15.64 19.42
CA GLN A 229 -5.30 -15.11 18.07
C GLN A 229 -4.92 -13.62 17.99
N LYS A 230 -5.29 -12.83 19.00
CA LYS A 230 -4.86 -11.42 19.09
C LYS A 230 -3.35 -11.29 19.26
N LYS A 231 -2.75 -12.11 20.12
CA LYS A 231 -1.29 -12.16 20.30
C LYS A 231 -0.58 -12.54 19.00
N TRP A 232 -1.09 -13.52 18.28
CA TRP A 232 -0.56 -13.89 16.96
C TRP A 232 -0.61 -12.72 15.98
N GLN A 233 -1.73 -12.02 15.89
CA GLN A 233 -1.84 -10.80 15.08
C GLN A 233 -0.72 -9.80 15.41
N GLU A 234 -0.45 -9.54 16.70
CA GLU A 234 0.57 -8.59 17.13
C GLU A 234 1.98 -9.08 16.77
N ILE A 235 2.26 -10.39 16.83
CA ILE A 235 3.51 -10.99 16.37
C ILE A 235 3.66 -10.82 14.84
N ARG A 236 2.64 -11.09 14.06
CA ARG A 236 2.67 -10.91 12.60
C ARG A 236 2.81 -9.44 12.20
N ARG A 237 2.23 -8.53 12.96
CA ARG A 237 2.43 -7.09 12.79
C ARG A 237 3.89 -6.69 13.05
N GLY A 238 4.60 -7.38 13.93
CA GLY A 238 6.05 -7.20 14.08
C GLY A 238 6.78 -7.45 12.76
N ARG A 239 6.45 -8.52 12.02
CA ARG A 239 7.02 -8.83 10.69
C ARG A 239 6.68 -7.75 9.64
N TYR A 240 5.46 -7.22 9.70
CA TYR A 240 5.04 -6.10 8.88
C TYR A 240 5.88 -4.84 9.13
N VAL A 241 6.11 -4.50 10.41
CA VAL A 241 6.95 -3.36 10.81
C VAL A 241 8.40 -3.55 10.39
N GLU A 242 8.97 -4.76 10.56
CA GLU A 242 10.31 -5.08 10.09
C GLU A 242 10.47 -4.78 8.60
N PHE A 243 9.52 -5.24 7.77
CA PHE A 243 9.57 -4.96 6.34
C PHE A 243 9.53 -3.45 6.07
N ASN A 244 8.56 -2.75 6.67
CA ASN A 244 8.36 -1.33 6.39
C ASN A 244 9.55 -0.47 6.80
N LEU A 245 10.21 -0.77 7.92
CA LEU A 245 11.34 0.03 8.40
C LEU A 245 12.70 -0.37 7.78
N VAL A 246 12.85 -1.63 7.36
CA VAL A 246 14.15 -2.15 6.88
C VAL A 246 14.20 -2.25 5.36
N HIS A 247 13.10 -2.60 4.70
CA HIS A 247 13.10 -2.96 3.28
C HIS A 247 12.24 -2.05 2.40
N ASP A 248 11.19 -1.40 2.96
CA ASP A 248 10.30 -0.58 2.13
C ASP A 248 10.99 0.66 1.59
N LYS A 249 11.16 0.67 0.26
CA LYS A 249 11.85 1.78 -0.42
C LYS A 249 11.16 3.13 -0.21
N GLY A 250 9.82 3.12 -0.13
CA GLY A 250 9.02 4.34 0.09
C GLY A 250 9.26 4.93 1.48
N THR A 251 9.22 4.09 2.52
CA THR A 251 9.51 4.49 3.90
C THR A 251 10.95 4.99 4.05
N LEU A 252 11.92 4.22 3.56
CA LEU A 252 13.33 4.58 3.62
C LEU A 252 13.61 5.88 2.86
N PHE A 253 13.00 6.05 1.70
CA PHE A 253 13.10 7.27 0.92
C PHE A 253 12.53 8.47 1.69
N GLY A 254 11.31 8.35 2.20
CA GLY A 254 10.66 9.43 2.95
C GLY A 254 11.47 9.86 4.16
N LEU A 255 12.01 8.92 4.94
CA LEU A 255 12.86 9.22 6.11
C LEU A 255 14.20 9.87 5.71
N LYS A 256 14.83 9.44 4.61
CA LYS A 256 16.11 9.98 4.12
C LYS A 256 15.99 11.37 3.47
N THR A 257 14.81 11.75 3.02
CA THR A 257 14.56 13.02 2.31
C THR A 257 13.83 14.06 3.17
N ASN A 258 13.87 13.91 4.49
CA ASN A 258 13.14 14.78 5.43
C ASN A 258 11.64 14.87 5.14
N GLY A 259 11.05 13.77 4.68
CA GLY A 259 9.60 13.65 4.57
C GLY A 259 8.92 13.81 5.93
N ARG A 260 7.64 14.16 5.91
CA ARG A 260 6.88 14.31 7.16
C ARG A 260 6.77 12.97 7.88
N ILE A 261 7.46 12.83 9.01
CA ILE A 261 7.59 11.59 9.79
C ILE A 261 6.21 11.01 10.15
N GLU A 262 5.28 11.84 10.64
CA GLU A 262 3.93 11.43 11.03
C GLU A 262 3.15 10.82 9.86
N SER A 263 3.28 11.39 8.65
CA SER A 263 2.63 10.87 7.45
C SER A 263 3.27 9.58 6.92
N ILE A 264 4.54 9.34 7.25
CA ILE A 264 5.25 8.10 6.91
C ILE A 264 4.90 7.00 7.92
N LEU A 265 5.05 7.29 9.22
CA LEU A 265 4.87 6.31 10.30
C LEU A 265 3.41 6.03 10.66
N MET A 266 2.44 6.80 10.11
CA MET A 266 1.03 6.46 10.24
C MET A 266 0.71 5.05 9.70
N SER A 267 1.54 4.53 8.77
CA SER A 267 1.42 3.20 8.20
C SER A 267 1.69 2.06 9.19
N LEU A 268 2.30 2.35 10.32
CA LEU A 268 2.63 1.33 11.31
C LEU A 268 1.44 1.03 12.24
N PRO A 269 1.25 -0.26 12.63
CA PRO A 269 0.22 -0.64 13.58
C PRO A 269 0.51 -0.09 14.99
N PRO A 270 -0.52 0.17 15.81
CA PRO A 270 -0.32 0.74 17.15
C PRO A 270 0.25 -0.26 18.16
N LYS A 271 0.10 -1.57 17.90
CA LYS A 271 0.59 -2.66 18.78
C LYS A 271 1.26 -3.74 17.96
N VAL A 272 2.43 -4.14 18.42
CA VAL A 272 3.24 -5.21 17.85
C VAL A 272 3.89 -6.01 18.96
N GLN A 273 4.33 -7.23 18.67
CA GLN A 273 5.15 -8.04 19.57
C GLN A 273 6.30 -8.69 18.81
N TRP A 274 7.47 -8.70 19.43
CA TRP A 274 8.61 -9.52 19.04
C TRP A 274 8.85 -10.55 20.12
N VAL A 275 8.46 -11.80 19.84
CA VAL A 275 8.69 -12.94 20.73
C VAL A 275 9.95 -13.67 20.23
N TYR A 276 10.90 -13.90 21.16
CA TYR A 276 12.15 -14.59 20.83
C TYR A 276 11.86 -16.01 20.36
N ASP A 277 12.44 -16.38 19.21
CA ASP A 277 12.34 -17.70 18.56
C ASP A 277 10.94 -18.29 18.49
N HIS A 278 9.95 -17.44 18.21
CA HIS A 278 8.55 -17.86 18.11
C HIS A 278 8.30 -18.65 16.84
N LEU A 279 7.93 -19.90 17.02
CA LEU A 279 7.43 -20.79 15.96
C LEU A 279 5.95 -21.12 16.24
N PRO A 280 5.09 -21.13 15.20
CA PRO A 280 3.72 -21.60 15.38
C PRO A 280 3.68 -23.10 15.65
N GLU A 281 2.64 -23.55 16.32
CA GLU A 281 2.40 -24.96 16.59
C GLU A 281 2.19 -25.74 15.27
N ILE A 282 2.80 -26.91 15.17
CA ILE A 282 2.73 -27.77 13.98
C ILE A 282 1.27 -28.17 13.72
N GLY A 283 0.82 -27.99 12.50
CA GLY A 283 -0.56 -28.29 12.07
C GLY A 283 -1.57 -27.16 12.37
N SER A 284 -1.14 -26.07 13.05
CA SER A 284 -2.01 -24.92 13.35
C SER A 284 -2.35 -24.08 12.11
N GLU A 285 -3.37 -23.25 12.23
CA GLU A 285 -3.74 -22.27 11.19
C GLU A 285 -2.64 -21.20 11.01
N GLU A 286 -1.91 -20.90 12.07
CA GLU A 286 -0.75 -20.01 12.08
C GLU A 286 0.38 -20.60 11.21
N GLU A 287 0.68 -21.90 11.35
CA GLU A 287 1.69 -22.59 10.53
C GLU A 287 1.27 -22.65 9.05
N LYS A 288 -0.01 -22.88 8.77
CA LYS A 288 -0.54 -22.85 7.39
C LYS A 288 -0.28 -21.51 6.70
N LEU A 289 -0.50 -20.42 7.41
CA LEU A 289 -0.18 -19.09 6.90
C LEU A 289 1.32 -18.96 6.59
N ILE A 290 2.19 -19.33 7.54
CA ILE A 290 3.66 -19.23 7.33
C ILE A 290 4.11 -20.01 6.11
N LYS A 291 3.63 -21.24 5.92
CA LYS A 291 3.95 -22.07 4.74
C LYS A 291 3.61 -21.37 3.41
N VAL A 292 2.48 -20.68 3.36
CA VAL A 292 2.07 -19.92 2.18
C VAL A 292 2.92 -18.66 1.99
N LEU A 293 3.28 -17.96 3.08
CA LEU A 293 4.14 -16.78 2.99
C LEU A 293 5.57 -17.12 2.60
N GLN A 294 6.06 -18.30 2.96
CA GLN A 294 7.37 -18.83 2.51
C GLN A 294 7.35 -19.30 1.05
N ASN A 295 6.20 -19.64 0.53
CA ASN A 295 6.03 -20.15 -0.84
C ASN A 295 4.85 -19.43 -1.52
N PRO A 296 5.02 -18.15 -1.94
CA PRO A 296 3.98 -17.40 -2.63
C PRO A 296 3.43 -18.15 -3.83
N ARG A 297 2.10 -18.15 -3.99
CA ARG A 297 1.41 -18.91 -5.04
C ARG A 297 0.41 -18.02 -5.82
N SER A 298 -0.08 -18.54 -6.94
CA SER A 298 -1.24 -17.96 -7.63
C SER A 298 -2.52 -18.19 -6.81
N TRP A 299 -3.39 -17.18 -6.80
CA TRP A 299 -4.72 -17.21 -6.14
C TRP A 299 -5.87 -17.25 -7.16
N THR A 300 -5.54 -17.08 -8.42
CA THR A 300 -6.49 -17.13 -9.53
C THR A 300 -5.99 -18.13 -10.55
N SER A 301 -6.77 -19.13 -10.84
CA SER A 301 -6.58 -20.02 -11.99
C SER A 301 -6.83 -19.29 -13.31
#